data_d501625a9d7a9cc735eba5b07935c014
#
_entry.id   d501625a9d7a9cc735eba5b07935c014
#
_cell.length_a   1.000
_cell.length_b   1.000
_cell.length_c   1.000
_cell.angle_alpha   90.00
_cell.angle_beta   90.00
_cell.angle_gamma   90.00
#
_symmetry.space_group_name_H-M   'P 1'
#
loop_
_entity.id
_entity.type
_entity.pdbx_description
1 polymer ?
#
loop_
_entity_poly.entity_id
_entity_poly.type
_entity_poly.pdbx_seq_one_letter_code
_entity_poly.pdbx_strand_id
1 'polypeptide(L)'
;MANKIGQYRFSRQAHHFGNDSQPTFWQKVHLDPWLLMLLFVTALFGLAILYSASTQDMSMVIRQTVSFGIAFVVMIIMAQVPPSLYRDFTPFFYVGGVGLLVLVKVIGEVRLGAQRWIDIPGFGSVQPSEFMKLGMPMLCAWFLSKRDLPPSLSTVLITL
;
A
#
# COMPACT_ATOMS: atom_id res chain seq x y z
N MET A 1 -32.75 23.30 21.08
CA MET A 1 -33.61 22.88 19.95
C MET A 1 -32.94 22.91 18.57
N ALA A 2 -31.74 23.46 18.42
CA ALA A 2 -31.07 23.62 17.11
C ALA A 2 -30.34 22.37 16.54
N ASN A 3 -30.14 21.33 17.35
CA ASN A 3 -29.31 20.19 16.93
C ASN A 3 -30.04 19.06 16.19
N LYS A 4 -31.37 19.04 16.18
CA LYS A 4 -32.16 18.03 15.47
C LYS A 4 -32.30 18.29 13.96
N ILE A 5 -32.21 19.54 13.53
CA ILE A 5 -32.40 19.91 12.11
C ILE A 5 -31.19 19.48 11.25
N GLY A 6 -29.99 19.50 11.82
CA GLY A 6 -28.78 19.06 11.12
C GLY A 6 -28.72 17.55 10.86
N GLN A 7 -29.19 16.75 11.81
CA GLN A 7 -29.23 15.28 11.67
C GLN A 7 -30.24 14.82 10.61
N TYR A 8 -31.38 15.49 10.49
CA TYR A 8 -32.37 15.16 9.46
C TYR A 8 -31.94 15.52 8.03
N ARG A 9 -31.07 16.50 7.87
CA ARG A 9 -30.52 16.83 6.54
C ARG A 9 -29.47 15.84 6.07
N PHE A 10 -28.63 15.34 6.97
CA PHE A 10 -27.60 14.33 6.66
C PHE A 10 -28.22 12.97 6.33
N SER A 11 -29.25 12.56 7.05
CA SER A 11 -29.93 11.28 6.77
C SER A 11 -30.72 11.29 5.46
N ARG A 12 -31.26 12.44 5.02
CA ARG A 12 -31.96 12.55 3.74
C ARG A 12 -31.02 12.48 2.53
N GLN A 13 -29.79 12.96 2.64
CA GLN A 13 -28.80 12.84 1.55
C GLN A 13 -28.24 11.41 1.45
N ALA A 14 -28.12 10.70 2.55
CA ALA A 14 -27.69 9.30 2.53
C ALA A 14 -28.69 8.35 1.84
N HIS A 15 -30.00 8.67 1.85
CA HIS A 15 -31.03 7.85 1.20
C HIS A 15 -31.14 8.02 -0.32
N HIS A 16 -30.52 9.06 -0.90
CA HIS A 16 -30.62 9.28 -2.37
C HIS A 16 -29.51 8.57 -3.17
N PHE A 17 -28.53 7.93 -2.52
CA PHE A 17 -27.51 7.09 -3.17
C PHE A 17 -27.76 5.58 -3.06
N GLY A 18 -28.91 5.21 -2.53
CA GLY A 18 -29.35 3.82 -2.49
C GLY A 18 -29.96 3.41 -3.84
N ASN A 19 -29.14 3.22 -4.85
CA ASN A 19 -29.51 2.35 -5.96
C ASN A 19 -29.35 0.92 -5.43
N ASP A 20 -30.45 0.20 -5.21
CA ASP A 20 -30.54 -1.20 -4.78
C ASP A 20 -29.97 -2.18 -5.85
N SER A 21 -28.94 -1.77 -6.57
CA SER A 21 -28.22 -2.67 -7.45
C SER A 21 -27.36 -3.58 -6.56
N GLN A 22 -27.60 -4.88 -6.67
CA GLN A 22 -26.77 -5.92 -6.06
C GLN A 22 -25.29 -5.57 -6.26
N PRO A 23 -24.46 -5.61 -5.21
CA PRO A 23 -23.07 -5.22 -5.33
C PRO A 23 -22.40 -6.05 -6.42
N THR A 24 -21.86 -5.38 -7.42
CA THR A 24 -21.14 -6.01 -8.52
C THR A 24 -19.99 -6.86 -7.96
N PHE A 25 -19.64 -7.97 -8.63
CA PHE A 25 -18.55 -8.85 -8.21
C PHE A 25 -17.27 -8.06 -7.82
N TRP A 26 -16.91 -7.04 -8.60
CA TRP A 26 -15.77 -6.16 -8.35
C TRP A 26 -15.87 -5.35 -7.06
N GLN A 27 -17.07 -4.91 -6.69
CA GLN A 27 -17.33 -4.23 -5.42
C GLN A 27 -17.18 -5.19 -4.23
N LYS A 28 -17.55 -6.46 -4.40
CA LYS A 28 -17.35 -7.49 -3.36
C LYS A 28 -15.87 -7.81 -3.15
N VAL A 29 -15.07 -7.77 -4.20
CA VAL A 29 -13.62 -8.05 -4.15
C VAL A 29 -12.80 -6.81 -3.80
N HIS A 30 -13.45 -5.64 -3.63
CA HIS A 30 -12.79 -4.35 -3.32
C HIS A 30 -11.68 -3.96 -4.32
N LEU A 31 -11.82 -4.35 -5.58
CA LEU A 31 -10.87 -4.05 -6.66
C LEU A 31 -11.55 -3.22 -7.74
N ASP A 32 -10.86 -2.18 -8.20
CA ASP A 32 -11.25 -1.42 -9.38
C ASP A 32 -10.73 -2.14 -10.64
N PRO A 33 -11.63 -2.56 -11.56
CA PRO A 33 -11.23 -3.29 -12.76
C PRO A 33 -10.36 -2.46 -13.71
N TRP A 34 -10.58 -1.14 -13.79
CA TRP A 34 -9.78 -0.26 -14.62
C TRP A 34 -8.35 -0.13 -14.11
N LEU A 35 -8.20 0.02 -12.80
CA LEU A 35 -6.90 0.09 -12.14
C LEU A 35 -6.14 -1.23 -12.28
N LEU A 36 -6.83 -2.36 -12.10
CA LEU A 36 -6.24 -3.69 -12.28
C LEU A 36 -5.76 -3.90 -13.73
N MET A 37 -6.59 -3.48 -14.72
CA MET A 37 -6.23 -3.57 -16.12
C MET A 37 -4.98 -2.73 -16.44
N LEU A 38 -4.91 -1.49 -15.94
CA LEU A 38 -3.75 -0.62 -16.14
C LEU A 38 -2.48 -1.21 -15.53
N LEU A 39 -2.56 -1.76 -14.31
CA LEU A 39 -1.44 -2.45 -13.66
C LEU A 39 -0.97 -3.65 -14.48
N PHE A 40 -1.91 -4.45 -15.00
CA PHE A 40 -1.58 -5.61 -15.80
C PHE A 40 -0.89 -5.21 -17.12
N VAL A 41 -1.41 -4.21 -17.82
CA VAL A 41 -0.80 -3.66 -19.06
C VAL A 41 0.61 -3.13 -18.76
N THR A 42 0.78 -2.40 -17.68
CA THR A 42 2.11 -1.88 -17.25
C THR A 42 3.08 -3.01 -16.96
N ALA A 43 2.63 -4.07 -16.28
CA ALA A 43 3.44 -5.25 -16.00
C ALA A 43 3.89 -5.97 -17.29
N LEU A 44 2.97 -6.16 -18.24
CA LEU A 44 3.29 -6.76 -19.55
C LEU A 44 4.30 -5.91 -20.31
N PHE A 45 4.12 -4.59 -20.33
CA PHE A 45 5.05 -3.68 -20.97
C PHE A 45 6.44 -3.73 -20.31
N GLY A 46 6.49 -3.78 -18.98
CA GLY A 46 7.73 -3.96 -18.23
C GLY A 46 8.45 -5.28 -18.55
N LEU A 47 7.70 -6.39 -18.72
CA LEU A 47 8.28 -7.67 -19.14
C LEU A 47 8.83 -7.61 -20.57
N ALA A 48 8.15 -6.93 -21.48
CA ALA A 48 8.62 -6.75 -22.85
C ALA A 48 9.94 -5.97 -22.91
N ILE A 49 10.05 -4.89 -22.11
CA ILE A 49 11.30 -4.12 -21.98
C ILE A 49 12.40 -4.98 -21.37
N LEU A 50 12.08 -5.73 -20.31
CA LEU A 50 13.05 -6.61 -19.65
C LEU A 50 13.61 -7.65 -20.62
N TYR A 51 12.73 -8.28 -21.42
CA TYR A 51 13.14 -9.25 -22.44
C TYR A 51 14.09 -8.64 -23.47
N SER A 52 13.79 -7.43 -23.93
CA SER A 52 14.66 -6.71 -24.88
C SER A 52 16.00 -6.31 -24.25
N ALA A 53 15.99 -5.87 -22.99
CA ALA A 53 17.18 -5.38 -22.31
C ALA A 53 18.12 -6.50 -21.80
N SER A 54 17.57 -7.69 -21.53
CA SER A 54 18.32 -8.83 -20.99
C SER A 54 19.02 -9.70 -22.06
N THR A 55 19.19 -9.16 -23.29
CA THR A 55 19.73 -9.93 -24.43
C THR A 55 18.99 -11.25 -24.69
N GLN A 56 17.66 -11.23 -24.48
CA GLN A 56 16.77 -12.38 -24.67
C GLN A 56 16.97 -13.51 -23.63
N ASP A 57 17.51 -13.21 -22.46
CA ASP A 57 17.63 -14.18 -21.37
C ASP A 57 16.24 -14.48 -20.76
N MET A 58 15.69 -15.62 -21.14
CA MET A 58 14.39 -16.10 -20.64
C MET A 58 14.37 -16.36 -19.14
N SER A 59 15.50 -16.65 -18.51
CA SER A 59 15.56 -16.92 -17.08
C SER A 59 15.18 -15.71 -16.24
N MET A 60 15.64 -14.53 -16.65
CA MET A 60 15.29 -13.26 -15.99
C MET A 60 13.79 -12.92 -16.16
N VAL A 61 13.24 -13.13 -17.36
CA VAL A 61 11.83 -12.89 -17.64
C VAL A 61 10.92 -13.80 -16.81
N ILE A 62 11.27 -15.08 -16.71
CA ILE A 62 10.51 -16.05 -15.91
C ILE A 62 10.53 -15.66 -14.43
N ARG A 63 11.68 -15.31 -13.87
CA ARG A 63 11.79 -14.86 -12.47
C ARG A 63 10.93 -13.63 -12.21
N GLN A 64 10.95 -12.66 -13.12
CA GLN A 64 10.15 -11.44 -12.99
C GLN A 64 8.66 -11.73 -13.12
N THR A 65 8.26 -12.63 -14.03
CA THR A 65 6.87 -13.05 -14.19
C THR A 65 6.33 -13.72 -12.93
N VAL A 66 7.11 -14.61 -12.31
CA VAL A 66 6.76 -15.24 -11.02
C VAL A 66 6.63 -14.18 -9.93
N SER A 67 7.54 -13.23 -9.85
CA SER A 67 7.49 -12.12 -8.88
C SER A 67 6.23 -11.26 -9.06
N PHE A 68 5.85 -10.93 -10.30
CA PHE A 68 4.59 -10.23 -10.57
C PHE A 68 3.37 -11.07 -10.18
N GLY A 69 3.38 -12.38 -10.47
CA GLY A 69 2.30 -13.29 -10.03
C GLY A 69 2.11 -13.25 -8.52
N ILE A 70 3.20 -13.37 -7.77
CA ILE A 70 3.18 -13.28 -6.29
C ILE A 70 2.66 -11.90 -5.85
N ALA A 71 3.14 -10.82 -6.46
CA ALA A 71 2.72 -9.45 -6.13
C ALA A 71 1.21 -9.25 -6.36
N PHE A 72 0.65 -9.75 -7.47
CA PHE A 72 -0.79 -9.69 -7.74
C PHE A 72 -1.61 -10.48 -6.71
N VAL A 73 -1.14 -11.68 -6.32
CA VAL A 73 -1.81 -12.47 -5.27
C VAL A 73 -1.80 -11.74 -3.94
N VAL A 74 -0.65 -11.20 -3.52
CA VAL A 74 -0.54 -10.41 -2.28
C VAL A 74 -1.44 -9.18 -2.34
N MET A 75 -1.48 -8.47 -3.46
CA MET A 75 -2.36 -7.31 -3.67
C MET A 75 -3.84 -7.68 -3.47
N ILE A 76 -4.30 -8.80 -4.06
CA ILE A 76 -5.68 -9.26 -3.91
C ILE A 76 -5.99 -9.60 -2.44
N ILE A 77 -5.08 -10.30 -1.76
CA ILE A 77 -5.23 -10.63 -0.33
C ILE A 77 -5.32 -9.34 0.50
N MET A 78 -4.41 -8.40 0.28
CA MET A 78 -4.39 -7.12 0.98
C MET A 78 -5.66 -6.29 0.73
N ALA A 79 -6.22 -6.32 -0.48
CA ALA A 79 -7.46 -5.63 -0.81
C ALA A 79 -8.69 -6.13 -0.01
N GLN A 80 -8.65 -7.36 0.52
CA GLN A 80 -9.74 -7.91 1.34
C GLN A 80 -9.65 -7.47 2.81
N VAL A 81 -8.51 -6.92 3.24
CA VAL A 81 -8.30 -6.51 4.63
C VAL A 81 -9.00 -5.17 4.88
N PRO A 82 -9.88 -5.07 5.90
CA PRO A 82 -10.59 -3.82 6.17
C PRO A 82 -9.64 -2.71 6.64
N PRO A 83 -9.87 -1.45 6.24
CA PRO A 83 -9.01 -0.30 6.58
C PRO A 83 -8.80 -0.08 8.08
N SER A 84 -9.74 -0.52 8.92
CA SER A 84 -9.62 -0.43 10.38
C SER A 84 -8.43 -1.23 10.92
N LEU A 85 -8.17 -2.42 10.36
CA LEU A 85 -7.03 -3.25 10.76
C LEU A 85 -5.70 -2.57 10.39
N TYR A 86 -5.62 -1.99 9.18
CA TYR A 86 -4.43 -1.23 8.79
C TYR A 86 -4.16 -0.08 9.75
N ARG A 87 -5.21 0.68 10.13
CA ARG A 87 -5.09 1.78 11.08
C ARG A 87 -4.54 1.32 12.43
N ASP A 88 -5.10 0.24 12.97
CA ASP A 88 -4.73 -0.24 14.30
C ASP A 88 -3.33 -0.88 14.31
N PHE A 89 -2.90 -1.47 13.19
CA PHE A 89 -1.60 -2.09 13.03
C PHE A 89 -0.48 -1.11 12.67
N THR A 90 -0.82 0.09 12.19
CA THR A 90 0.14 1.11 11.70
C THR A 90 1.27 1.42 12.67
N PRO A 91 1.05 1.69 13.98
CA PRO A 91 2.15 2.03 14.89
C PRO A 91 3.13 0.88 15.06
N PHE A 92 2.66 -0.37 15.09
CA PHE A 92 3.52 -1.55 15.19
C PHE A 92 4.32 -1.75 13.91
N PHE A 93 3.70 -1.56 12.75
CA PHE A 93 4.36 -1.64 11.45
C PHE A 93 5.47 -0.60 11.32
N TYR A 94 5.22 0.63 11.76
CA TYR A 94 6.20 1.70 11.74
C TYR A 94 7.39 1.42 12.67
N VAL A 95 7.14 1.03 13.91
CA VAL A 95 8.19 0.68 14.88
C VAL A 95 9.03 -0.50 14.37
N GLY A 96 8.39 -1.52 13.82
CA GLY A 96 9.07 -2.65 13.19
C GLY A 96 9.95 -2.23 12.01
N GLY A 97 9.44 -1.34 11.15
CA GLY A 97 10.20 -0.78 10.02
C GLY A 97 11.42 0.02 10.46
N VAL A 98 11.28 0.86 11.50
CA VAL A 98 12.43 1.57 12.10
C VAL A 98 13.44 0.58 12.69
N GLY A 99 12.96 -0.47 13.38
CA GLY A 99 13.83 -1.53 13.89
C GLY A 99 14.62 -2.22 12.78
N LEU A 100 13.98 -2.53 11.64
CA LEU A 100 14.66 -3.10 10.47
C LEU A 100 15.67 -2.13 9.86
N LEU A 101 15.41 -0.82 9.84
CA LEU A 101 16.37 0.18 9.37
C LEU A 101 17.63 0.24 10.28
N VAL A 102 17.43 0.14 11.59
CA VAL A 102 18.56 0.08 12.53
C VAL A 102 19.35 -1.23 12.34
N LEU A 103 18.63 -2.34 12.19
CA LEU A 103 19.24 -3.64 11.97
C LEU A 103 20.10 -3.70 10.71
N VAL A 104 19.59 -3.13 9.59
CA VAL A 104 20.37 -3.02 8.34
C VAL A 104 21.67 -2.28 8.54
N LYS A 105 21.69 -1.27 9.40
CA LYS A 105 22.91 -0.49 9.65
C LYS A 105 23.97 -1.29 10.42
N VAL A 106 23.55 -2.33 11.14
CA VAL A 106 24.45 -3.19 11.94
C VAL A 106 24.92 -4.40 11.14
N ILE A 107 23.99 -5.09 10.43
CA ILE A 107 24.26 -6.37 9.78
C ILE A 107 24.05 -6.36 8.27
N GLY A 108 23.67 -5.20 7.68
CA GLY A 108 23.36 -5.10 6.26
C GLY A 108 24.59 -5.25 5.37
N GLU A 109 24.39 -5.80 4.18
CA GLU A 109 25.42 -5.89 3.14
C GLU A 109 25.64 -4.53 2.45
N VAL A 110 26.91 -4.24 2.18
CA VAL A 110 27.31 -3.06 1.40
C VAL A 110 27.20 -3.41 -0.09
N ARG A 111 26.20 -2.86 -0.77
CA ARG A 111 26.07 -2.95 -2.23
C ARG A 111 26.12 -1.54 -2.82
N LEU A 112 26.92 -1.34 -3.86
CA LEU A 112 27.10 -0.04 -4.52
C LEU A 112 27.46 1.10 -3.54
N GLY A 113 28.30 0.81 -2.52
CA GLY A 113 28.77 1.81 -1.57
C GLY A 113 27.80 2.18 -0.45
N ALA A 114 26.67 1.49 -0.30
CA ALA A 114 25.71 1.75 0.76
C ALA A 114 25.16 0.46 1.40
N GLN A 115 25.11 0.44 2.74
CA GLN A 115 24.46 -0.60 3.52
C GLN A 115 22.94 -0.40 3.51
N ARG A 116 22.21 -1.13 2.64
CA ARG A 116 20.76 -0.95 2.47
C ARG A 116 19.99 -2.24 2.32
N TRP A 117 20.68 -3.37 2.19
CA TRP A 117 20.10 -4.65 1.86
C TRP A 117 20.32 -5.66 2.97
N ILE A 118 19.28 -6.48 3.22
CA ILE A 118 19.37 -7.68 4.05
C ILE A 118 19.09 -8.86 3.14
N ASP A 119 20.04 -9.79 3.02
CA ASP A 119 19.85 -11.01 2.28
C ASP A 119 19.17 -12.04 3.19
N ILE A 120 17.97 -12.46 2.79
CA ILE A 120 17.22 -13.49 3.49
C ILE A 120 17.40 -14.79 2.71
N PRO A 121 18.02 -15.83 3.29
CA PRO A 121 18.18 -17.13 2.63
C PRO A 121 16.84 -17.65 2.14
N GLY A 122 16.73 -17.92 0.83
CA GLY A 122 15.51 -18.44 0.20
C GLY A 122 14.50 -17.41 -0.27
N PHE A 123 14.53 -16.16 0.19
CA PHE A 123 13.60 -15.09 -0.22
C PHE A 123 14.25 -13.98 -1.04
N GLY A 124 15.59 -13.94 -1.09
CA GLY A 124 16.34 -12.90 -1.80
C GLY A 124 16.66 -11.67 -0.93
N SER A 125 17.10 -10.59 -1.59
CA SER A 125 17.49 -9.36 -0.91
C SER A 125 16.29 -8.47 -0.63
N VAL A 126 16.14 -8.03 0.61
CA VAL A 126 15.05 -7.14 1.06
C VAL A 126 15.65 -5.81 1.47
N GLN A 127 15.04 -4.72 1.02
CA GLN A 127 15.43 -3.37 1.40
C GLN A 127 14.41 -2.79 2.39
N PRO A 128 14.77 -2.60 3.67
CA PRO A 128 13.84 -2.11 4.69
C PRO A 128 13.25 -0.73 4.40
N SER A 129 13.96 0.13 3.67
CA SER A 129 13.43 1.44 3.28
C SER A 129 12.19 1.35 2.37
N GLU A 130 11.99 0.25 1.62
CA GLU A 130 10.78 0.05 0.82
C GLU A 130 9.54 -0.10 1.72
N PHE A 131 9.69 -0.79 2.86
CA PHE A 131 8.61 -0.89 3.85
C PHE A 131 8.29 0.47 4.48
N MET A 132 9.30 1.31 4.70
CA MET A 132 9.09 2.64 5.28
C MET A 132 8.38 3.61 4.35
N LYS A 133 8.48 3.42 3.03
CA LYS A 133 7.67 4.18 2.06
C LYS A 133 6.17 3.98 2.25
N LEU A 134 5.76 2.79 2.72
CA LEU A 134 4.38 2.52 3.11
C LEU A 134 4.10 2.95 4.55
N GLY A 135 5.04 2.70 5.46
CA GLY A 135 4.88 2.98 6.88
C GLY A 135 4.70 4.47 7.20
N MET A 136 5.41 5.35 6.49
CA MET A 136 5.35 6.80 6.72
C MET A 136 3.96 7.39 6.38
N PRO A 137 3.41 7.22 5.17
CA PRO A 137 2.05 7.68 4.87
C PRO A 137 0.97 7.08 5.78
N MET A 138 1.12 5.80 6.13
CA MET A 138 0.19 5.14 7.06
C MET A 138 0.23 5.79 8.44
N LEU A 139 1.43 6.10 8.96
CA LEU A 139 1.59 6.78 10.25
C LEU A 139 0.98 8.18 10.22
N CYS A 140 1.23 8.95 9.16
CA CYS A 140 0.61 10.26 8.97
C CYS A 140 -0.93 10.17 8.95
N ALA A 141 -1.48 9.23 8.20
CA ALA A 141 -2.92 9.00 8.14
C ALA A 141 -3.49 8.58 9.51
N TRP A 142 -2.81 7.69 10.23
CA TRP A 142 -3.18 7.28 11.58
C TRP A 142 -3.17 8.45 12.56
N PHE A 143 -2.14 9.30 12.50
CA PHE A 143 -2.04 10.48 13.36
C PHE A 143 -3.17 11.48 13.08
N LEU A 144 -3.45 11.76 11.80
CA LEU A 144 -4.51 12.67 11.39
C LEU A 144 -5.91 12.13 11.72
N SER A 145 -6.12 10.80 11.64
CA SER A 145 -7.42 10.17 11.93
C SER A 145 -7.86 10.32 13.40
N LYS A 146 -6.92 10.62 14.30
CA LYS A 146 -7.17 10.85 15.73
C LYS A 146 -7.44 12.32 16.09
N ARG A 147 -7.39 13.21 15.12
CA ARG A 147 -7.60 14.65 15.31
C ARG A 147 -8.95 15.07 14.75
N ASP A 148 -9.55 16.06 15.42
CA ASP A 148 -10.79 16.66 14.94
C ASP A 148 -10.55 17.44 13.62
N LEU A 149 -11.52 17.35 12.71
CA LEU A 149 -11.50 18.10 11.45
C LEU A 149 -12.19 19.48 11.63
N PRO A 150 -11.64 20.56 11.06
CA PRO A 150 -10.43 20.66 10.24
C PRO A 150 -9.14 20.65 11.09
N PRO A 151 -8.05 20.00 10.61
CA PRO A 151 -6.78 19.97 11.32
C PRO A 151 -6.20 21.38 11.44
N SER A 152 -5.65 21.73 12.62
CA SER A 152 -4.97 23.01 12.82
C SER A 152 -3.70 23.08 11.95
N LEU A 153 -3.29 24.27 11.54
CA LEU A 153 -2.06 24.48 10.76
C LEU A 153 -0.83 23.88 11.44
N SER A 154 -0.77 23.93 12.77
CA SER A 154 0.30 23.27 13.54
C SER A 154 0.31 21.74 13.38
N THR A 155 -0.86 21.11 13.30
CA THR A 155 -0.98 19.67 13.08
C THR A 155 -0.51 19.27 11.68
N VAL A 156 -0.83 20.09 10.67
CA VAL A 156 -0.37 19.86 9.29
C VAL A 156 1.15 20.01 9.18
N LEU A 157 1.72 21.03 9.84
CA LEU A 157 3.19 21.25 9.82
C LEU A 157 3.97 20.14 10.52
N ILE A 158 3.40 19.45 11.51
CA ILE A 158 4.06 18.33 12.19
C ILE A 158 4.05 17.06 11.32
N THR A 159 3.12 16.96 10.36
CA THR A 159 2.99 15.79 9.49
C THR A 159 3.71 15.94 8.13
N LEU A 160 4.21 17.11 7.81
CA LEU A 160 5.07 17.40 6.67
C LEU A 160 6.54 17.22 7.02
#